data_a297070a7e51d80f02d13a49efcddd9f
#
_entry.id   a297070a7e51d80f02d13a49efcddd9f
#
_cell.length_a   1.000
_cell.length_b   1.000
_cell.length_c   1.000
_cell.angle_alpha   90.00
_cell.angle_beta   90.00
_cell.angle_gamma   90.00
#
_symmetry.space_group_name_H-M   'P 1'
#
loop_
_entity.id
_entity.type
_entity.pdbx_description
1 polymer ?
#
loop_
_entity_poly.entity_id
_entity_poly.type
_entity_poly.pdbx_seq_one_letter_code
_entity_poly.pdbx_strand_id
1 'polypeptide(L)'
;MSSGKITYNLGEIITERIKSVRSFFTWVTALQLTFITISICRAASPVRNAICPGKVWRDTAGRRIQAHGGCVIKQGHEFYLFGEDRSRHNRPDRRYVGCYRSTDLVHWHFCGEVVKLKNPDPKFFTENWILERPKVLYNRLTHRYVMYAHIDGRGYSIARVAVFISRSIAGHYHFLRSFRPLGHQSRDIGMYQARDGKAYLLFEDRPSGFRIVELARNYLSVKKSICLIHQHIEGLGLVHDHGLYYVLGSHLTGWGPNPDVYATAKSLHGPWSRFRNVAPPKTKTYDSQSGYLLKIVGTRHTAVIYMGDRWNPRQLWNSRYIWMPLKIGGGRMRLPRPRCWKINIRTGAVRFLPQ
;
A
#
# COMPACT_ATOMS: atom_id res chain seq x y z
N MET A 1 -82.84 -19.38 21.86
CA MET A 1 -82.77 -20.78 21.45
C MET A 1 -83.32 -20.89 20.03
N SER A 2 -82.51 -20.86 19.00
CA SER A 2 -82.85 -21.34 17.66
C SER A 2 -81.55 -21.24 16.83
N SER A 3 -80.98 -22.41 16.53
CA SER A 3 -79.83 -22.53 15.67
C SER A 3 -80.26 -22.53 14.20
N GLY A 4 -79.94 -21.47 13.48
CA GLY A 4 -80.10 -21.42 12.04
C GLY A 4 -78.86 -21.92 11.36
N LYS A 5 -78.93 -23.12 10.74
CA LYS A 5 -77.92 -23.63 9.84
C LYS A 5 -78.05 -22.97 8.47
N ILE A 6 -77.03 -22.25 8.04
CA ILE A 6 -76.90 -21.76 6.66
C ILE A 6 -76.12 -22.79 5.87
N THR A 7 -76.77 -23.47 4.92
CA THR A 7 -76.18 -24.36 3.96
C THR A 7 -75.76 -23.58 2.72
N TYR A 8 -74.48 -23.47 2.45
CA TYR A 8 -73.97 -22.89 1.20
C TYR A 8 -73.87 -23.98 0.13
N ASN A 9 -74.38 -23.68 -1.04
CA ASN A 9 -74.41 -24.56 -2.19
C ASN A 9 -73.03 -24.54 -2.89
N LEU A 10 -72.27 -25.61 -2.77
CA LEU A 10 -70.87 -25.71 -3.27
C LEU A 10 -70.78 -25.70 -4.83
N GLY A 11 -71.90 -25.80 -5.54
CA GLY A 11 -71.91 -25.89 -7.00
C GLY A 11 -71.67 -24.58 -7.75
N GLU A 12 -72.09 -23.43 -7.18
CA GLU A 12 -71.98 -22.13 -7.86
C GLU A 12 -70.57 -21.49 -7.70
N ILE A 13 -69.88 -21.80 -6.61
CA ILE A 13 -68.53 -21.24 -6.33
C ILE A 13 -67.45 -21.84 -7.26
N ILE A 14 -67.67 -23.05 -7.76
CA ILE A 14 -66.69 -23.72 -8.63
C ILE A 14 -66.76 -23.17 -10.06
N THR A 15 -67.90 -22.73 -10.54
CA THR A 15 -68.10 -22.26 -11.92
C THR A 15 -67.55 -20.83 -12.14
N GLU A 16 -67.58 -19.98 -11.16
CA GLU A 16 -66.98 -18.61 -11.27
C GLU A 16 -65.44 -18.62 -11.18
N ARG A 17 -64.88 -19.55 -10.39
CA ARG A 17 -63.42 -19.67 -10.32
C ARG A 17 -62.77 -20.19 -11.60
N ILE A 18 -63.46 -21.03 -12.37
CA ILE A 18 -62.93 -21.54 -13.64
C ILE A 18 -62.93 -20.47 -14.74
N LYS A 19 -63.86 -19.52 -14.74
CA LYS A 19 -63.86 -18.39 -15.68
C LYS A 19 -62.78 -17.37 -15.37
N SER A 20 -62.45 -17.14 -14.10
CA SER A 20 -61.37 -16.26 -13.68
C SER A 20 -59.96 -16.80 -14.03
N VAL A 21 -59.75 -18.11 -13.94
CA VAL A 21 -58.47 -18.73 -14.26
C VAL A 21 -58.19 -18.77 -15.77
N ARG A 22 -59.22 -18.86 -16.62
CA ARG A 22 -59.04 -18.80 -18.10
C ARG A 22 -58.71 -17.40 -18.61
N SER A 23 -59.18 -16.33 -17.94
CA SER A 23 -58.84 -14.97 -18.29
C SER A 23 -57.40 -14.58 -17.84
N PHE A 24 -56.89 -15.22 -16.79
CA PHE A 24 -55.53 -14.97 -16.30
C PHE A 24 -54.47 -15.62 -17.16
N PHE A 25 -54.75 -16.77 -17.78
CA PHE A 25 -53.76 -17.46 -18.65
C PHE A 25 -53.61 -16.84 -20.04
N THR A 26 -54.60 -16.04 -20.51
CA THR A 26 -54.48 -15.37 -21.81
C THR A 26 -53.72 -14.05 -21.76
N TRP A 27 -53.49 -13.46 -20.59
CA TRP A 27 -52.70 -12.28 -20.41
C TRP A 27 -51.24 -12.55 -20.02
N VAL A 28 -50.90 -13.76 -19.54
CA VAL A 28 -49.54 -14.13 -19.16
C VAL A 28 -48.69 -14.58 -20.37
N THR A 29 -49.32 -15.00 -21.48
CA THR A 29 -48.60 -15.35 -22.71
C THR A 29 -48.27 -14.20 -23.62
N ALA A 30 -48.81 -12.98 -23.38
CA ALA A 30 -48.51 -11.75 -24.15
C ALA A 30 -47.40 -10.89 -23.51
N LEU A 31 -46.89 -11.21 -22.33
CA LEU A 31 -45.84 -10.46 -21.61
C LEU A 31 -44.49 -11.17 -21.59
N GLN A 32 -44.29 -12.20 -22.41
CA GLN A 32 -43.02 -12.94 -22.45
C GLN A 32 -42.11 -12.63 -23.65
N LEU A 33 -42.27 -11.46 -24.26
CA LEU A 33 -41.35 -11.08 -25.34
C LEU A 33 -40.99 -9.60 -25.22
N THR A 34 -40.22 -9.22 -24.26
CA THR A 34 -39.16 -8.18 -24.35
C THR A 34 -38.37 -8.05 -23.03
N PHE A 35 -37.79 -9.12 -22.53
CA PHE A 35 -36.54 -8.96 -21.81
C PHE A 35 -35.46 -8.78 -22.85
N ILE A 36 -35.32 -7.56 -23.36
CA ILE A 36 -34.06 -7.08 -23.91
C ILE A 36 -33.08 -7.18 -22.76
N THR A 37 -32.30 -8.25 -22.75
CA THR A 37 -31.06 -8.28 -21.99
C THR A 37 -30.20 -7.15 -22.51
N ILE A 38 -30.35 -5.95 -21.90
CA ILE A 38 -29.31 -4.93 -21.96
C ILE A 38 -28.11 -5.58 -21.27
N SER A 39 -27.36 -6.34 -22.05
CA SER A 39 -25.98 -6.66 -21.72
C SER A 39 -25.30 -5.32 -21.62
N ILE A 40 -25.27 -4.75 -20.39
CA ILE A 40 -24.41 -3.62 -20.09
C ILE A 40 -23.02 -4.15 -20.37
N CYS A 41 -22.60 -3.97 -21.61
CA CYS A 41 -21.19 -4.13 -21.99
C CYS A 41 -20.51 -3.08 -21.12
N ARG A 42 -20.05 -3.50 -19.94
CA ARG A 42 -19.19 -2.70 -19.09
C ARG A 42 -18.00 -2.40 -19.97
N ALA A 43 -17.98 -1.20 -20.55
CA ALA A 43 -16.85 -0.73 -21.30
C ALA A 43 -15.61 -1.05 -20.47
N ALA A 44 -14.77 -1.95 -20.95
CA ALA A 44 -13.52 -2.29 -20.29
C ALA A 44 -12.80 -0.97 -20.08
N SER A 45 -12.55 -0.63 -18.82
CA SER A 45 -11.81 0.60 -18.51
C SER A 45 -10.56 0.59 -19.38
N PRO A 46 -10.24 1.67 -20.10
CA PRO A 46 -9.13 1.68 -21.06
C PRO A 46 -7.89 1.17 -20.35
N VAL A 47 -7.28 0.13 -20.90
CA VAL A 47 -6.12 -0.57 -20.34
C VAL A 47 -5.05 0.50 -20.06
N ARG A 48 -4.65 0.60 -18.83
CA ARG A 48 -3.74 1.64 -18.37
C ARG A 48 -2.34 1.32 -18.89
N ASN A 49 -1.84 2.12 -19.82
CA ASN A 49 -0.53 1.90 -20.42
C ASN A 49 0.60 2.74 -19.80
N ALA A 50 0.34 3.41 -18.67
CA ALA A 50 1.28 4.34 -18.05
C ALA A 50 1.00 4.52 -16.55
N ILE A 51 2.00 4.91 -15.81
CA ILE A 51 1.88 5.35 -14.43
C ILE A 51 1.46 6.82 -14.44
N CYS A 52 0.28 7.11 -13.90
CA CYS A 52 -0.27 8.46 -13.80
C CYS A 52 -0.47 8.82 -12.31
N PRO A 53 0.42 9.65 -11.73
CA PRO A 53 0.34 10.04 -10.32
C PRO A 53 -1.00 10.70 -9.98
N GLY A 54 -1.56 10.36 -8.84
CA GLY A 54 -2.81 10.93 -8.33
C GLY A 54 -4.10 10.40 -8.96
N LYS A 55 -4.03 9.55 -9.99
CA LYS A 55 -5.21 8.86 -10.52
C LYS A 55 -5.59 7.67 -9.65
N VAL A 56 -6.85 7.24 -9.73
CA VAL A 56 -7.29 5.98 -9.09
C VAL A 56 -6.60 4.81 -9.78
N TRP A 57 -5.89 4.00 -9.01
CA TRP A 57 -5.29 2.78 -9.52
C TRP A 57 -6.21 1.60 -9.28
N ARG A 58 -6.34 0.75 -10.31
CA ARG A 58 -7.14 -0.47 -10.24
C ARG A 58 -6.27 -1.66 -10.60
N ASP A 59 -6.55 -2.79 -9.96
CA ASP A 59 -5.95 -4.07 -10.30
C ASP A 59 -6.53 -4.62 -11.62
N THR A 60 -5.99 -5.73 -12.08
CA THR A 60 -6.44 -6.40 -13.32
C THR A 60 -7.88 -6.88 -13.27
N ALA A 61 -8.48 -7.00 -12.08
CA ALA A 61 -9.89 -7.32 -11.88
C ALA A 61 -10.77 -6.06 -11.74
N GLY A 62 -10.22 -4.86 -11.95
CA GLY A 62 -10.94 -3.59 -11.87
C GLY A 62 -11.16 -3.06 -10.45
N ARG A 63 -10.67 -3.75 -9.40
CA ARG A 63 -10.78 -3.33 -8.01
C ARG A 63 -9.75 -2.24 -7.71
N ARG A 64 -10.07 -1.33 -6.81
CA ARG A 64 -9.12 -0.32 -6.37
C ARG A 64 -7.96 -0.97 -5.61
N ILE A 65 -6.73 -0.62 -5.96
CA ILE A 65 -5.54 -1.09 -5.26
C ILE A 65 -5.51 -0.47 -3.86
N GLN A 66 -5.26 -1.31 -2.87
CA GLN A 66 -5.12 -0.96 -1.45
C GLN A 66 -3.76 -1.46 -0.95
N ALA A 67 -2.73 -0.63 -1.13
CA ALA A 67 -1.36 -0.93 -0.72
C ALA A 67 -0.59 0.36 -0.41
N HIS A 68 -1.16 1.17 0.51
CA HIS A 68 -0.60 2.46 0.87
C HIS A 68 0.60 2.34 1.81
N GLY A 69 1.47 3.37 1.86
CA GLY A 69 2.65 3.42 2.72
C GLY A 69 3.65 2.28 2.49
N GLY A 70 3.55 1.58 1.39
CA GLY A 70 4.15 0.28 1.16
C GLY A 70 5.57 0.27 0.61
N CYS A 71 5.95 -0.89 0.07
CA CYS A 71 7.20 -1.11 -0.64
C CYS A 71 6.99 -2.03 -1.84
N VAL A 72 7.96 -2.03 -2.76
CA VAL A 72 8.04 -3.00 -3.85
C VAL A 72 9.32 -3.78 -3.75
N ILE A 73 9.23 -5.10 -3.84
CA ILE A 73 10.40 -5.98 -4.02
C ILE A 73 10.31 -6.70 -5.35
N LYS A 74 11.48 -7.02 -5.94
CA LYS A 74 11.58 -7.76 -7.20
C LYS A 74 12.01 -9.19 -6.92
N GLN A 75 11.29 -10.16 -7.51
CA GLN A 75 11.68 -11.56 -7.53
C GLN A 75 11.59 -12.10 -8.95
N GLY A 76 12.70 -12.51 -9.51
CA GLY A 76 12.78 -12.91 -10.91
C GLY A 76 12.38 -11.75 -11.85
N HIS A 77 11.34 -11.97 -12.65
CA HIS A 77 10.80 -10.96 -13.56
C HIS A 77 9.60 -10.20 -12.99
N GLU A 78 9.14 -10.54 -11.79
CA GLU A 78 7.97 -9.96 -11.16
C GLU A 78 8.32 -8.97 -10.05
N PHE A 79 7.47 -7.97 -9.88
CA PHE A 79 7.46 -7.01 -8.80
C PHE A 79 6.28 -7.30 -7.89
N TYR A 80 6.51 -7.22 -6.59
CA TYR A 80 5.50 -7.44 -5.57
C TYR A 80 5.36 -6.17 -4.73
N LEU A 81 4.19 -5.54 -4.83
CA LEU A 81 3.81 -4.37 -4.05
C LEU A 81 3.10 -4.83 -2.78
N PHE A 82 3.62 -4.42 -1.65
CA PHE A 82 3.00 -4.60 -0.33
C PHE A 82 2.59 -3.25 0.21
N GLY A 83 1.47 -3.18 0.90
CA GLY A 83 1.05 -1.94 1.55
C GLY A 83 -0.19 -2.13 2.41
N GLU A 84 -0.50 -1.08 3.15
CA GLU A 84 -1.65 -1.03 4.05
C GLU A 84 -2.94 -1.16 3.25
N ASP A 85 -3.78 -2.12 3.62
CA ASP A 85 -5.15 -2.13 3.14
C ASP A 85 -6.02 -1.22 4.01
N ARG A 86 -6.45 -0.12 3.44
CA ARG A 86 -7.33 0.88 4.06
C ARG A 86 -8.76 0.77 3.56
N SER A 87 -9.17 -0.39 3.04
CA SER A 87 -10.50 -0.60 2.51
C SER A 87 -11.59 -0.49 3.60
N ARG A 88 -12.83 -0.27 3.17
CA ARG A 88 -13.94 -0.02 4.10
C ARG A 88 -14.31 -1.21 5.00
N HIS A 89 -13.89 -2.42 4.64
CA HIS A 89 -14.17 -3.61 5.43
C HIS A 89 -13.13 -3.90 6.53
N ASN A 90 -12.09 -3.06 6.66
CA ASN A 90 -11.19 -3.14 7.80
C ASN A 90 -11.95 -2.88 9.10
N ARG A 91 -11.85 -3.84 10.02
CA ARG A 91 -12.54 -3.78 11.32
C ARG A 91 -11.68 -3.07 12.36
N PRO A 92 -12.28 -2.53 13.44
CA PRO A 92 -11.53 -1.90 14.53
C PRO A 92 -10.48 -2.83 15.17
N ASP A 93 -10.76 -4.14 15.22
CA ASP A 93 -9.93 -5.18 15.84
C ASP A 93 -8.88 -5.80 14.92
N ARG A 94 -8.87 -5.45 13.61
CA ARG A 94 -8.04 -6.12 12.59
C ARG A 94 -7.33 -5.14 11.69
N ARG A 95 -6.13 -5.57 11.23
CA ARG A 95 -5.35 -4.86 10.21
C ARG A 95 -4.90 -5.82 9.13
N TYR A 96 -4.79 -5.27 7.93
CA TYR A 96 -4.48 -6.02 6.73
C TYR A 96 -3.34 -5.38 5.95
N VAL A 97 -2.53 -6.24 5.33
CA VAL A 97 -1.54 -5.83 4.32
C VAL A 97 -1.89 -6.53 3.01
N GLY A 98 -2.15 -5.74 1.99
CA GLY A 98 -2.40 -6.24 0.63
C GLY A 98 -1.10 -6.52 -0.09
N CYS A 99 -1.12 -7.55 -0.96
CA CYS A 99 -0.04 -7.89 -1.87
C CYS A 99 -0.54 -7.91 -3.30
N TYR A 100 0.22 -7.29 -4.21
CA TYR A 100 -0.06 -7.26 -5.65
C TYR A 100 1.19 -7.61 -6.42
N ARG A 101 1.07 -8.32 -7.55
CA ARG A 101 2.18 -8.63 -8.45
C ARG A 101 2.02 -7.95 -9.80
N SER A 102 3.14 -7.60 -10.43
CA SER A 102 3.21 -6.98 -11.75
C SER A 102 4.53 -7.30 -12.42
N THR A 103 4.56 -7.33 -13.76
CA THR A 103 5.79 -7.42 -14.55
C THR A 103 6.25 -6.07 -15.10
N ASP A 104 5.40 -5.03 -14.99
CA ASP A 104 5.61 -3.74 -15.66
C ASP A 104 5.36 -2.50 -14.77
N LEU A 105 5.01 -2.69 -13.49
CA LEU A 105 4.63 -1.66 -12.51
C LEU A 105 3.35 -0.88 -12.86
N VAL A 106 2.61 -1.29 -13.88
CA VAL A 106 1.37 -0.67 -14.32
C VAL A 106 0.16 -1.57 -14.09
N HIS A 107 0.28 -2.83 -14.52
CA HIS A 107 -0.76 -3.84 -14.41
C HIS A 107 -0.50 -4.69 -13.16
N TRP A 108 -1.30 -4.48 -12.14
CA TRP A 108 -1.18 -5.14 -10.85
C TRP A 108 -2.25 -6.20 -10.67
N HIS A 109 -1.84 -7.41 -10.36
CA HIS A 109 -2.72 -8.50 -10.00
C HIS A 109 -2.74 -8.68 -8.48
N PHE A 110 -3.93 -8.69 -7.89
CA PHE A 110 -4.08 -8.90 -6.46
C PHE A 110 -3.76 -10.36 -6.08
N CYS A 111 -2.76 -10.55 -5.24
CA CYS A 111 -2.35 -11.86 -4.74
C CYS A 111 -3.08 -12.26 -3.45
N GLY A 112 -3.65 -11.30 -2.73
CA GLY A 112 -4.34 -11.53 -1.48
C GLY A 112 -3.90 -10.57 -0.37
N GLU A 113 -4.56 -10.68 0.75
CA GLU A 113 -4.16 -10.05 2.00
C GLU A 113 -3.17 -10.96 2.72
N VAL A 114 -1.89 -10.63 2.64
CA VAL A 114 -0.78 -11.45 3.17
C VAL A 114 -0.61 -11.32 4.68
N VAL A 115 -1.14 -10.24 5.27
CA VAL A 115 -1.32 -10.10 6.72
C VAL A 115 -2.81 -9.91 7.00
N LYS A 116 -3.34 -10.70 7.94
CA LYS A 116 -4.67 -10.58 8.54
C LYS A 116 -4.50 -10.65 10.05
N LEU A 117 -4.08 -9.55 10.64
CA LEU A 117 -3.73 -9.52 12.05
C LEU A 117 -4.90 -9.05 12.88
N LYS A 118 -5.39 -9.92 13.76
CA LYS A 118 -6.31 -9.59 14.82
C LYS A 118 -5.49 -9.25 16.06
N ASN A 119 -5.83 -8.20 16.75
CA ASN A 119 -5.19 -7.70 17.97
C ASN A 119 -4.06 -8.59 18.53
N PRO A 120 -2.78 -8.32 18.19
CA PRO A 120 -1.69 -9.26 18.48
C PRO A 120 -1.29 -9.30 19.95
N ASP A 121 -1.62 -8.25 20.70
CA ASP A 121 -1.35 -8.12 22.15
C ASP A 121 -2.36 -7.15 22.76
N PRO A 122 -3.42 -7.66 23.43
CA PRO A 122 -4.47 -6.84 24.03
C PRO A 122 -3.98 -5.84 25.08
N LYS A 123 -2.82 -6.07 25.68
CA LYS A 123 -2.22 -5.14 26.65
C LYS A 123 -1.80 -3.82 26.00
N PHE A 124 -1.37 -3.87 24.74
CA PHE A 124 -0.86 -2.70 24.02
C PHE A 124 -1.81 -2.22 22.93
N PHE A 125 -2.55 -3.13 22.30
CA PHE A 125 -3.33 -2.84 21.09
C PHE A 125 -4.81 -3.10 21.34
N THR A 126 -5.50 -2.07 21.78
CA THR A 126 -6.96 -2.06 21.92
C THR A 126 -7.64 -1.80 20.57
N GLU A 127 -8.92 -1.45 20.56
CA GLU A 127 -9.59 -1.08 19.31
C GLU A 127 -8.92 0.09 18.60
N ASN A 128 -9.01 0.07 17.27
CA ASN A 128 -8.44 1.10 16.39
C ASN A 128 -6.91 1.25 16.48
N TRP A 129 -6.21 0.18 16.90
CA TRP A 129 -4.77 0.11 16.84
C TRP A 129 -4.25 0.25 15.39
N ILE A 130 -2.97 0.48 15.22
CA ILE A 130 -2.36 0.93 13.98
C ILE A 130 -1.36 -0.11 13.47
N LEU A 131 -1.37 -0.39 12.17
CA LEU A 131 -0.35 -1.13 11.44
C LEU A 131 -0.08 -0.41 10.13
N GLU A 132 1.08 0.19 9.99
CA GLU A 132 1.43 1.09 8.91
C GLU A 132 2.80 0.79 8.33
N ARG A 133 3.07 1.33 7.11
CA ARG A 133 4.39 1.30 6.47
C ARG A 133 5.02 -0.09 6.32
N PRO A 134 4.30 -1.14 5.88
CA PRO A 134 4.92 -2.47 5.72
C PRO A 134 6.07 -2.42 4.72
N LYS A 135 7.20 -3.03 5.09
CA LYS A 135 8.40 -3.16 4.27
C LYS A 135 8.85 -4.61 4.30
N VAL A 136 9.12 -5.18 3.15
CA VAL A 136 9.48 -6.59 2.98
C VAL A 136 10.90 -6.72 2.42
N LEU A 137 11.69 -7.62 3.01
CA LEU A 137 12.99 -8.04 2.49
C LEU A 137 13.05 -9.56 2.40
N TYR A 138 13.79 -10.06 1.43
CA TYR A 138 14.13 -11.48 1.34
C TYR A 138 15.48 -11.76 2.00
N ASN A 139 15.46 -12.65 2.98
CA ASN A 139 16.69 -13.12 3.64
C ASN A 139 17.21 -14.37 2.95
N ARG A 140 18.35 -14.24 2.26
CA ARG A 140 18.97 -15.35 1.50
C ARG A 140 19.51 -16.45 2.40
N LEU A 141 19.94 -16.13 3.64
CA LEU A 141 20.48 -17.08 4.58
C LEU A 141 19.41 -18.03 5.15
N THR A 142 18.23 -17.49 5.45
CA THR A 142 17.14 -18.25 6.07
C THR A 142 16.08 -18.69 5.09
N HIS A 143 16.17 -18.26 3.82
CA HIS A 143 15.17 -18.45 2.77
C HIS A 143 13.77 -17.99 3.21
N ARG A 144 13.70 -16.83 3.91
CA ARG A 144 12.47 -16.24 4.42
C ARG A 144 12.27 -14.83 3.88
N TYR A 145 11.01 -14.49 3.71
CA TYR A 145 10.56 -13.10 3.57
C TYR A 145 10.30 -12.57 4.98
N VAL A 146 10.91 -11.43 5.29
CA VAL A 146 10.74 -10.75 6.58
C VAL A 146 10.08 -9.41 6.30
N MET A 147 8.95 -9.17 6.96
CA MET A 147 8.24 -7.91 6.88
C MET A 147 8.40 -7.18 8.22
N TYR A 148 8.71 -5.90 8.14
CA TYR A 148 8.60 -4.95 9.24
C TYR A 148 7.44 -4.00 8.96
N ALA A 149 6.74 -3.58 10.02
CA ALA A 149 5.72 -2.55 9.93
C ALA A 149 5.72 -1.71 11.21
N HIS A 150 5.34 -0.45 11.10
CA HIS A 150 5.00 0.35 12.28
C HIS A 150 3.73 -0.22 12.91
N ILE A 151 3.77 -0.46 14.21
CA ILE A 151 2.61 -0.90 14.99
C ILE A 151 2.43 0.01 16.20
N ASP A 152 1.21 0.49 16.40
CA ASP A 152 0.94 1.46 17.45
C ASP A 152 -0.47 1.28 18.03
N GLY A 153 -0.68 1.84 19.22
CA GLY A 153 -2.00 2.01 19.80
C GLY A 153 -2.75 3.19 19.17
N ARG A 154 -4.03 3.31 19.44
CA ARG A 154 -4.79 4.50 19.11
C ARG A 154 -4.12 5.73 19.73
N GLY A 155 -3.78 6.73 18.90
CA GLY A 155 -3.10 7.96 19.36
C GLY A 155 -1.57 7.90 19.32
N TYR A 156 -0.98 6.85 18.75
CA TYR A 156 0.47 6.76 18.48
C TYR A 156 1.36 6.86 19.72
N SER A 157 0.96 6.24 20.83
CA SER A 157 1.70 6.30 22.11
C SER A 157 2.62 5.12 22.36
N ILE A 158 2.44 3.99 21.65
CA ILE A 158 3.19 2.75 21.85
C ILE A 158 4.51 2.76 21.07
N ALA A 159 4.48 3.25 19.84
CA ALA A 159 5.64 3.50 18.96
C ALA A 159 6.60 2.29 18.87
N ARG A 160 6.15 1.20 18.24
CA ARG A 160 6.91 -0.06 18.09
C ARG A 160 7.00 -0.48 16.62
N VAL A 161 7.93 -1.36 16.32
CA VAL A 161 7.92 -2.13 15.08
C VAL A 161 7.31 -3.51 15.31
N ALA A 162 6.54 -3.97 14.33
CA ALA A 162 6.09 -5.36 14.22
C ALA A 162 7.00 -6.11 13.25
N VAL A 163 7.25 -7.39 13.52
CA VAL A 163 8.03 -8.29 12.65
C VAL A 163 7.16 -9.48 12.27
N PHE A 164 7.15 -9.78 10.98
CA PHE A 164 6.43 -10.92 10.40
C PHE A 164 7.37 -11.73 9.52
N ILE A 165 7.08 -13.01 9.37
CA ILE A 165 7.82 -13.92 8.48
C ILE A 165 6.88 -14.70 7.57
N SER A 166 7.39 -15.02 6.37
CA SER A 166 6.77 -15.95 5.43
C SER A 166 7.80 -16.79 4.69
N ARG A 167 7.41 -17.98 4.23
CA ARG A 167 8.19 -18.81 3.29
C ARG A 167 7.93 -18.42 1.84
N SER A 168 6.81 -17.81 1.56
CA SER A 168 6.40 -17.37 0.22
C SER A 168 6.24 -15.87 0.15
N ILE A 169 6.63 -15.26 -0.99
CA ILE A 169 6.53 -13.81 -1.18
C ILE A 169 5.10 -13.31 -1.06
N ALA A 170 4.14 -14.01 -1.64
CA ALA A 170 2.72 -13.68 -1.61
C ALA A 170 1.91 -14.56 -0.65
N GLY A 171 2.59 -15.33 0.23
CA GLY A 171 1.95 -16.16 1.25
C GLY A 171 1.59 -15.38 2.51
N HIS A 172 1.00 -16.10 3.46
CA HIS A 172 0.71 -15.51 4.76
C HIS A 172 2.00 -15.15 5.51
N TYR A 173 2.03 -13.92 6.03
CA TYR A 173 3.07 -13.44 6.92
C TYR A 173 2.61 -13.58 8.36
N HIS A 174 3.29 -14.44 9.11
CA HIS A 174 2.99 -14.71 10.51
C HIS A 174 3.64 -13.67 11.40
N PHE A 175 2.85 -13.04 12.27
CA PHE A 175 3.33 -12.13 13.29
C PHE A 175 4.24 -12.86 14.27
N LEU A 176 5.44 -12.36 14.52
CA LEU A 176 6.37 -12.91 15.49
C LEU A 176 6.35 -12.13 16.79
N ARG A 177 6.48 -10.82 16.71
CA ARG A 177 6.59 -9.92 17.85
C ARG A 177 6.52 -8.46 17.48
N SER A 178 6.37 -7.60 18.48
CA SER A 178 6.62 -6.17 18.36
C SER A 178 7.62 -5.70 19.43
N PHE A 179 8.42 -4.69 19.11
CA PHE A 179 9.39 -4.13 20.05
C PHE A 179 9.78 -2.70 19.69
N ARG A 180 10.39 -1.98 20.61
CA ARG A 180 11.08 -0.71 20.35
C ARG A 180 12.53 -1.00 19.97
N PRO A 181 13.00 -0.65 18.76
CA PRO A 181 14.38 -0.91 18.35
C PRO A 181 15.38 -0.22 19.28
N LEU A 182 16.26 -0.99 19.92
CA LEU A 182 17.22 -0.50 20.93
C LEU A 182 16.58 0.32 22.06
N GLY A 183 15.31 0.08 22.37
CA GLY A 183 14.55 0.81 23.40
C GLY A 183 13.92 2.12 22.91
N HIS A 184 14.24 2.61 21.69
CA HIS A 184 13.75 3.87 21.15
C HIS A 184 12.35 3.76 20.58
N GLN A 185 11.63 4.89 20.55
CA GLN A 185 10.38 5.00 19.82
C GLN A 185 10.61 4.70 18.34
N SER A 186 9.67 4.00 17.73
CA SER A 186 9.71 3.72 16.30
C SER A 186 8.33 3.90 15.70
N ARG A 187 8.18 4.95 14.90
CA ARG A 187 6.96 5.21 14.15
C ARG A 187 7.18 4.89 12.69
N ASP A 188 7.08 5.85 11.79
CA ASP A 188 7.32 5.62 10.37
C ASP A 188 8.66 4.94 10.12
N ILE A 189 8.62 3.89 9.29
CA ILE A 189 9.81 3.09 8.98
C ILE A 189 10.15 3.09 7.49
N GLY A 190 11.45 2.93 7.22
CA GLY A 190 12.02 2.55 5.94
C GLY A 190 12.91 1.33 6.11
N MET A 191 13.14 0.60 5.03
CA MET A 191 14.11 -0.51 5.02
C MET A 191 15.00 -0.44 3.78
N TYR A 192 16.24 -0.84 3.97
CA TYR A 192 17.24 -0.92 2.92
C TYR A 192 18.02 -2.22 3.03
N GLN A 193 18.21 -2.90 1.90
CA GLN A 193 19.07 -4.07 1.79
C GLN A 193 20.27 -3.74 0.89
N ALA A 194 21.46 -3.87 1.45
CA ALA A 194 22.70 -3.68 0.72
C ALA A 194 23.02 -4.89 -0.17
N ARG A 195 23.93 -4.71 -1.13
CA ARG A 195 24.35 -5.79 -2.06
C ARG A 195 25.01 -6.97 -1.36
N ASP A 196 25.71 -6.72 -0.25
CA ASP A 196 26.35 -7.75 0.59
C ASP A 196 25.34 -8.55 1.45
N GLY A 197 24.05 -8.24 1.33
CA GLY A 197 22.98 -8.91 2.06
C GLY A 197 22.73 -8.34 3.46
N LYS A 198 23.47 -7.33 3.93
CA LYS A 198 23.10 -6.64 5.16
C LYS A 198 21.81 -5.88 4.97
N ALA A 199 20.99 -5.86 6.01
CA ALA A 199 19.73 -5.13 6.02
C ALA A 199 19.74 -4.06 7.12
N TYR A 200 19.07 -2.96 6.80
CA TYR A 200 18.99 -1.79 7.67
C TYR A 200 17.54 -1.38 7.82
N LEU A 201 17.17 -1.08 9.07
CA LEU A 201 15.90 -0.45 9.43
C LEU A 201 16.17 1.04 9.67
N LEU A 202 15.39 1.87 9.01
CA LEU A 202 15.29 3.30 9.30
C LEU A 202 13.99 3.50 10.08
N PHE A 203 14.01 4.30 11.12
CA PHE A 203 12.79 4.59 11.85
C PHE A 203 12.80 5.97 12.49
N GLU A 204 11.63 6.57 12.52
CA GLU A 204 11.38 7.82 13.22
C GLU A 204 11.46 7.57 14.72
N ASP A 205 12.49 8.16 15.36
CA ASP A 205 12.63 8.27 16.80
C ASP A 205 12.22 9.70 17.19
N ARG A 206 10.93 9.90 17.35
CA ARG A 206 10.32 11.23 17.47
C ARG A 206 11.02 12.19 18.44
N PRO A 207 11.48 11.76 19.63
CA PRO A 207 12.22 12.65 20.54
C PRO A 207 13.58 13.11 19.99
N SER A 208 14.23 12.31 19.13
CA SER A 208 15.66 12.50 18.77
C SER A 208 15.89 12.85 17.30
N GLY A 209 14.94 12.53 16.41
CA GLY A 209 15.08 12.60 14.97
C GLY A 209 14.71 11.30 14.27
N PHE A 210 15.65 10.73 13.50
CA PHE A 210 15.47 9.37 12.99
C PHE A 210 16.78 8.56 13.08
N ARG A 211 16.65 7.25 13.11
CA ARG A 211 17.76 6.33 13.28
C ARG A 211 17.92 5.39 12.10
N ILE A 212 19.17 5.00 11.86
CA ILE A 212 19.54 3.88 10.98
C ILE A 212 20.17 2.82 11.87
N VAL A 213 19.65 1.59 11.81
CA VAL A 213 20.19 0.44 12.55
C VAL A 213 20.43 -0.73 11.63
N GLU A 214 21.49 -1.51 11.86
CA GLU A 214 21.77 -2.76 11.18
C GLU A 214 20.95 -3.88 11.81
N LEU A 215 20.29 -4.69 11.01
CA LEU A 215 19.58 -5.88 11.46
C LEU A 215 20.54 -7.05 11.68
N ALA A 216 20.15 -7.99 12.54
CA ALA A 216 20.85 -9.27 12.66
C ALA A 216 20.82 -10.04 11.33
N ARG A 217 21.71 -11.04 11.17
CA ARG A 217 21.85 -11.80 9.92
C ARG A 217 20.56 -12.47 9.44
N ASN A 218 19.69 -12.86 10.36
CA ASN A 218 18.36 -13.43 10.05
C ASN A 218 17.26 -12.38 9.82
N TYR A 219 17.55 -11.09 9.95
CA TYR A 219 16.65 -9.93 9.86
C TYR A 219 15.56 -9.87 10.91
N LEU A 220 15.60 -10.68 11.97
CA LEU A 220 14.51 -10.74 12.95
C LEU A 220 14.71 -9.81 14.15
N SER A 221 15.88 -9.19 14.29
CA SER A 221 16.22 -8.28 15.39
C SER A 221 17.19 -7.20 14.94
N VAL A 222 17.34 -6.17 15.73
CA VAL A 222 18.38 -5.16 15.57
C VAL A 222 19.70 -5.72 16.13
N LYS A 223 20.80 -5.54 15.37
CA LYS A 223 22.15 -5.90 15.77
C LYS A 223 22.86 -4.75 16.45
N LYS A 224 22.83 -3.56 15.83
CA LYS A 224 23.52 -2.37 16.35
C LYS A 224 22.97 -1.08 15.75
N SER A 225 23.20 0.04 16.46
CA SER A 225 23.00 1.37 15.90
C SER A 225 24.08 1.69 14.87
N ILE A 226 23.69 2.36 13.79
CA ILE A 226 24.59 2.85 12.74
C ILE A 226 24.71 4.37 12.84
N CYS A 227 23.56 5.08 12.88
CA CYS A 227 23.54 6.53 12.92
C CYS A 227 22.24 7.05 13.56
N LEU A 228 22.37 8.09 14.37
CA LEU A 228 21.27 8.99 14.73
C LEU A 228 21.43 10.26 13.91
N ILE A 229 20.37 10.67 13.24
CA ILE A 229 20.31 11.91 12.47
C ILE A 229 19.30 12.82 13.15
N HIS A 230 19.78 13.96 13.68
CA HIS A 230 18.97 14.95 14.39
C HIS A 230 18.13 15.78 13.42
N GLN A 231 17.31 15.09 12.64
CA GLN A 231 16.33 15.66 11.71
C GLN A 231 15.00 14.96 11.95
N HIS A 232 13.98 15.74 12.29
CA HIS A 232 12.64 15.22 12.53
C HIS A 232 11.91 15.07 11.19
N ILE A 233 11.94 13.83 10.65
CA ILE A 233 11.27 13.43 9.41
C ILE A 233 10.66 12.04 9.56
N GLU A 234 9.61 11.81 8.79
CA GLU A 234 8.86 10.56 8.69
C GLU A 234 8.75 10.12 7.22
N GLY A 235 8.09 8.99 6.92
CA GLY A 235 7.93 8.54 5.53
C GLY A 235 9.27 8.15 4.88
N LEU A 236 10.15 7.49 5.62
CA LEU A 236 11.56 7.30 5.30
C LEU A 236 11.79 6.37 4.09
N GLY A 237 12.59 6.85 3.14
CA GLY A 237 13.14 6.07 2.03
C GLY A 237 14.64 6.20 1.93
N LEU A 238 15.35 5.12 1.59
CA LEU A 238 16.80 5.09 1.39
C LEU A 238 17.16 4.38 0.10
N VAL A 239 18.08 4.94 -0.66
CA VAL A 239 18.67 4.31 -1.83
C VAL A 239 20.17 4.58 -1.91
N HIS A 240 20.93 3.62 -2.40
CA HIS A 240 22.35 3.80 -2.75
C HIS A 240 22.47 3.85 -4.26
N ASP A 241 23.07 4.95 -4.77
CA ASP A 241 23.26 5.17 -6.18
C ASP A 241 24.57 5.93 -6.47
N HIS A 242 25.36 5.47 -7.45
CA HIS A 242 26.64 6.07 -7.86
C HIS A 242 27.56 6.43 -6.68
N GLY A 243 27.75 5.50 -5.73
CA GLY A 243 28.64 5.68 -4.59
C GLY A 243 28.10 6.55 -3.44
N LEU A 244 26.85 7.04 -3.54
CA LEU A 244 26.21 7.84 -2.51
C LEU A 244 24.92 7.18 -2.00
N TYR A 245 24.72 7.26 -0.71
CA TYR A 245 23.41 7.04 -0.08
C TYR A 245 22.57 8.32 -0.15
N TYR A 246 21.30 8.15 -0.45
CA TYR A 246 20.30 9.20 -0.46
C TYR A 246 19.18 8.79 0.49
N VAL A 247 18.96 9.56 1.56
CA VAL A 247 17.82 9.42 2.44
C VAL A 247 16.79 10.49 2.10
N LEU A 248 15.51 10.11 2.12
CA LEU A 248 14.38 10.99 1.85
C LEU A 248 13.34 10.80 2.96
N GLY A 249 12.66 11.87 3.35
CA GLY A 249 11.52 11.83 4.25
C GLY A 249 10.75 13.14 4.22
N SER A 250 9.58 13.16 4.84
CA SER A 250 8.72 14.33 5.02
C SER A 250 8.85 14.90 6.43
N HIS A 251 8.53 16.18 6.62
CA HIS A 251 8.41 16.75 7.97
C HIS A 251 7.19 16.18 8.71
N LEU A 252 7.17 16.34 10.04
CA LEU A 252 6.12 15.82 10.91
C LEU A 252 4.88 16.74 10.90
N THR A 253 3.96 16.50 9.97
CA THR A 253 2.69 17.23 9.87
C THR A 253 1.46 16.32 9.87
N GLY A 254 1.63 15.09 10.38
CA GLY A 254 0.58 14.07 10.38
C GLY A 254 0.12 13.76 8.94
N TRP A 255 -1.18 13.78 8.70
CA TRP A 255 -1.75 13.50 7.38
C TRP A 255 -1.68 14.69 6.40
N GLY A 256 -1.20 15.85 6.85
CA GLY A 256 -1.06 17.04 6.02
C GLY A 256 0.20 16.97 5.14
N PRO A 257 0.11 17.27 3.82
CA PRO A 257 1.30 17.26 2.97
C PRO A 257 2.25 18.41 3.32
N ASN A 258 3.54 18.15 3.18
CA ASN A 258 4.62 19.11 3.39
C ASN A 258 5.74 18.90 2.37
N PRO A 259 6.77 19.76 2.33
CA PRO A 259 7.94 19.52 1.49
C PRO A 259 8.76 18.34 2.00
N ASP A 260 8.89 17.27 1.20
CA ASP A 260 9.84 16.21 1.49
C ASP A 260 11.27 16.71 1.29
N VAL A 261 12.16 16.25 2.16
CA VAL A 261 13.56 16.65 2.18
C VAL A 261 14.49 15.44 2.07
N TYR A 262 15.65 15.62 1.47
CA TYR A 262 16.67 14.59 1.33
C TYR A 262 18.04 15.05 1.79
N ALA A 263 18.86 14.10 2.20
CA ALA A 263 20.29 14.28 2.44
C ALA A 263 21.09 13.14 1.78
N THR A 264 22.39 13.36 1.62
CA THR A 264 23.32 12.40 1.01
C THR A 264 24.52 12.13 1.90
N ALA A 265 25.09 10.92 1.79
CA ALA A 265 26.32 10.55 2.46
C ALA A 265 27.09 9.49 1.65
N LYS A 266 28.40 9.39 1.82
CA LYS A 266 29.22 8.31 1.26
C LYS A 266 29.10 7.01 2.07
N SER A 267 28.67 7.10 3.32
CA SER A 267 28.49 5.98 4.25
C SER A 267 27.17 6.12 4.99
N LEU A 268 26.59 5.00 5.43
CA LEU A 268 25.42 5.01 6.31
C LEU A 268 25.69 5.65 7.68
N HIS A 269 26.95 5.66 8.10
CA HIS A 269 27.39 6.36 9.33
C HIS A 269 27.45 7.88 9.15
N GLY A 270 27.32 8.40 7.93
CA GLY A 270 27.52 9.79 7.59
C GLY A 270 28.99 10.12 7.23
N PRO A 271 29.41 11.39 7.32
CA PRO A 271 28.51 12.52 7.63
C PRO A 271 27.45 12.75 6.54
N TRP A 272 26.23 13.06 6.98
CA TRP A 272 25.14 13.38 6.09
C TRP A 272 25.17 14.84 5.69
N SER A 273 24.89 15.15 4.44
CA SER A 273 24.77 16.51 3.95
C SER A 273 23.62 17.25 4.64
N ARG A 274 23.61 18.58 4.53
CA ARG A 274 22.42 19.37 4.89
C ARG A 274 21.20 18.87 4.09
N PHE A 275 20.04 18.81 4.74
CA PHE A 275 18.77 18.45 4.10
C PHE A 275 18.30 19.55 3.14
N ARG A 276 17.76 19.12 1.99
CA ARG A 276 17.28 19.98 0.90
C ARG A 276 15.94 19.45 0.40
N ASN A 277 15.09 20.35 -0.09
CA ASN A 277 13.80 19.96 -0.69
C ASN A 277 14.02 19.15 -1.98
N VAL A 278 13.24 18.06 -2.14
CA VAL A 278 13.27 17.21 -3.35
C VAL A 278 12.45 17.80 -4.49
N ALA A 279 11.48 18.66 -4.18
CA ALA A 279 10.60 19.39 -5.10
C ALA A 279 10.49 20.86 -4.67
N PRO A 280 9.94 21.78 -5.48
CA PRO A 280 9.69 23.14 -5.07
C PRO A 280 8.82 23.19 -3.80
N PRO A 281 9.25 23.88 -2.70
CA PRO A 281 8.59 23.77 -1.38
C PRO A 281 7.10 24.10 -1.40
N LYS A 282 6.71 25.12 -2.18
CA LYS A 282 5.30 25.56 -2.32
C LYS A 282 4.38 24.46 -2.85
N THR A 283 4.93 23.44 -3.52
CA THR A 283 4.15 22.32 -4.04
C THR A 283 3.84 21.24 -2.99
N LYS A 284 4.46 21.33 -1.80
CA LYS A 284 4.34 20.32 -0.74
C LYS A 284 4.56 18.90 -1.29
N THR A 285 5.62 18.72 -2.08
CA THR A 285 5.91 17.47 -2.81
C THR A 285 4.72 17.00 -3.65
N TYR A 286 4.05 17.95 -4.30
CA TYR A 286 2.83 17.74 -5.10
C TYR A 286 1.68 17.11 -4.29
N ASP A 287 1.49 17.59 -3.07
CA ASP A 287 0.54 17.10 -2.07
C ASP A 287 0.71 15.62 -1.77
N SER A 288 1.93 15.19 -1.50
CA SER A 288 2.23 13.79 -1.16
C SER A 288 3.29 13.69 -0.08
N GLN A 289 3.32 12.55 0.56
CA GLN A 289 4.31 12.11 1.53
C GLN A 289 5.06 10.90 0.99
N SER A 290 6.37 10.87 1.10
CA SER A 290 7.21 9.72 0.75
C SER A 290 6.88 8.48 1.59
N GLY A 291 7.17 7.31 1.03
CA GLY A 291 7.01 6.03 1.75
C GLY A 291 8.09 5.03 1.40
N TYR A 292 8.67 5.15 0.19
CA TYR A 292 9.69 4.22 -0.30
C TYR A 292 10.42 4.77 -1.52
N LEU A 293 11.64 4.31 -1.75
CA LEU A 293 12.43 4.58 -2.94
C LEU A 293 12.69 3.25 -3.67
N LEU A 294 12.01 3.06 -4.81
CA LEU A 294 12.17 1.85 -5.63
C LEU A 294 13.28 2.04 -6.66
N LYS A 295 14.34 1.26 -6.56
CA LYS A 295 15.44 1.25 -7.54
C LYS A 295 15.23 0.15 -8.58
N ILE A 296 15.21 0.53 -9.85
CA ILE A 296 15.13 -0.37 -11.01
C ILE A 296 16.47 -0.30 -11.74
N VAL A 297 17.22 -1.38 -11.68
CA VAL A 297 18.48 -1.52 -12.41
C VAL A 297 18.17 -2.22 -13.74
N GLY A 298 18.22 -1.49 -14.82
CA GLY A 298 18.09 -2.01 -16.17
C GLY A 298 19.44 -2.22 -16.87
N THR A 299 19.41 -2.71 -18.10
CA THR A 299 20.63 -3.00 -18.88
C THR A 299 21.35 -1.74 -19.38
N ARG A 300 20.67 -0.60 -19.43
CA ARG A 300 21.21 0.68 -19.94
C ARG A 300 21.15 1.81 -18.92
N HIS A 301 20.12 1.84 -18.12
CA HIS A 301 19.84 2.92 -17.16
C HIS A 301 19.41 2.35 -15.81
N THR A 302 19.69 3.10 -14.76
CA THR A 302 19.08 2.89 -13.45
C THR A 302 18.03 3.96 -13.24
N ALA A 303 16.81 3.55 -12.91
CA ALA A 303 15.74 4.46 -12.49
C ALA A 303 15.50 4.33 -10.99
N VAL A 304 15.26 5.45 -10.32
CA VAL A 304 14.76 5.48 -8.94
C VAL A 304 13.39 6.12 -8.95
N ILE A 305 12.42 5.43 -8.38
CA ILE A 305 11.05 5.87 -8.34
C ILE A 305 10.71 6.31 -6.91
N TYR A 306 10.26 7.54 -6.77
CA TYR A 306 9.59 8.04 -5.59
C TYR A 306 8.24 7.35 -5.47
N MET A 307 8.02 6.65 -4.39
CA MET A 307 6.73 6.04 -4.06
C MET A 307 6.13 6.81 -2.89
N GLY A 308 5.23 7.73 -3.19
CA GLY A 308 4.52 8.52 -2.21
C GLY A 308 3.02 8.29 -2.25
N ASP A 309 2.37 8.71 -1.17
CA ASP A 309 0.92 8.71 -1.03
C ASP A 309 0.40 10.14 -0.86
N ARG A 310 -0.68 10.46 -1.56
CA ARG A 310 -1.53 11.61 -1.28
C ARG A 310 -2.64 11.12 -0.37
N TRP A 311 -2.46 11.35 0.91
CA TRP A 311 -3.40 10.91 1.92
C TRP A 311 -4.73 11.66 1.83
N ASN A 312 -5.82 10.93 2.05
CA ASN A 312 -7.14 11.50 2.30
C ASN A 312 -7.55 11.15 3.73
N PRO A 313 -7.28 12.02 4.72
CA PRO A 313 -7.50 11.71 6.14
C PRO A 313 -8.94 11.38 6.49
N ARG A 314 -9.90 11.94 5.75
CA ARG A 314 -11.33 11.65 5.95
C ARG A 314 -11.75 10.27 5.41
N GLN A 315 -10.99 9.74 4.45
CA GLN A 315 -11.28 8.49 3.75
C GLN A 315 -9.97 7.85 3.29
N LEU A 316 -9.17 7.30 4.21
CA LEU A 316 -7.82 6.76 3.91
C LEU A 316 -7.83 5.74 2.76
N TRP A 317 -8.89 4.94 2.62
CA TRP A 317 -9.07 4.01 1.50
C TRP A 317 -9.15 4.72 0.14
N ASN A 318 -9.41 6.02 0.12
CA ASN A 318 -9.52 6.86 -1.08
C ASN A 318 -8.25 7.70 -1.33
N SER A 319 -7.15 7.41 -0.67
CA SER A 319 -5.83 7.99 -0.93
C SER A 319 -5.34 7.69 -2.35
N ARG A 320 -4.31 8.38 -2.82
CA ARG A 320 -3.79 8.24 -4.19
C ARG A 320 -2.30 7.97 -4.17
N TYR A 321 -1.84 7.15 -5.10
CA TYR A 321 -0.42 6.90 -5.32
C TYR A 321 0.20 8.04 -6.13
N ILE A 322 1.30 8.56 -5.61
CA ILE A 322 2.11 9.57 -6.28
C ILE A 322 3.47 8.94 -6.56
N TRP A 323 3.51 8.10 -7.61
CA TRP A 323 4.76 7.47 -8.02
C TRP A 323 5.35 8.22 -9.20
N MET A 324 6.56 8.73 -9.01
CA MET A 324 7.24 9.56 -9.99
C MET A 324 8.73 9.22 -10.06
N PRO A 325 9.33 9.23 -11.27
CA PRO A 325 10.76 8.97 -11.40
C PRO A 325 11.56 10.15 -10.84
N LEU A 326 12.53 9.83 -9.99
CA LEU A 326 13.48 10.79 -9.46
C LEU A 326 14.63 11.03 -10.44
N LYS A 327 15.11 12.26 -10.52
CA LYS A 327 16.39 12.59 -11.12
C LYS A 327 17.44 12.61 -10.00
N ILE A 328 18.34 11.63 -10.00
CA ILE A 328 19.40 11.46 -9.01
C ILE A 328 20.75 11.52 -9.71
N GLY A 329 21.73 12.17 -9.08
CA GLY A 329 23.11 12.23 -9.56
C GLY A 329 23.89 13.40 -8.98
N GLY A 330 25.21 13.24 -8.81
CA GLY A 330 26.10 14.29 -8.32
C GLY A 330 25.70 14.86 -6.93
N GLY A 331 25.16 14.00 -6.06
CA GLY A 331 24.67 14.41 -4.74
C GLY A 331 23.35 15.20 -4.77
N ARG A 332 22.68 15.23 -5.89
CA ARG A 332 21.39 15.94 -6.05
C ARG A 332 20.26 14.93 -6.26
N MET A 333 19.09 15.25 -5.71
CA MET A 333 17.85 14.53 -5.92
C MET A 333 16.75 15.54 -6.25
N ARG A 334 16.03 15.31 -7.35
CA ARG A 334 14.92 16.16 -7.79
C ARG A 334 13.75 15.31 -8.22
N LEU A 335 12.56 15.72 -7.82
CA LEU A 335 11.29 15.08 -8.18
C LEU A 335 10.59 15.92 -9.26
N PRO A 336 10.65 15.53 -10.56
CA PRO A 336 9.85 16.17 -11.60
C PRO A 336 8.38 15.77 -11.44
N ARG A 337 7.47 16.57 -12.04
CA ARG A 337 6.01 16.32 -12.01
C ARG A 337 5.50 15.95 -13.41
N PRO A 338 5.66 14.71 -13.86
CA PRO A 338 5.01 14.28 -15.10
C PRO A 338 3.50 14.09 -14.88
N ARG A 339 2.69 14.36 -15.92
CA ARG A 339 1.27 13.98 -15.91
C ARG A 339 1.10 12.46 -15.88
N CYS A 340 1.81 11.78 -16.77
CA CYS A 340 1.96 10.32 -16.82
C CYS A 340 3.36 9.99 -17.34
N TRP A 341 3.83 8.78 -17.03
CA TRP A 341 5.14 8.32 -17.48
C TRP A 341 5.17 6.80 -17.65
N LYS A 342 6.16 6.32 -18.37
CA LYS A 342 6.42 4.89 -18.58
C LYS A 342 7.85 4.56 -18.24
N ILE A 343 8.08 3.30 -17.87
CA ILE A 343 9.40 2.73 -17.68
C ILE A 343 9.52 1.47 -18.52
N ASN A 344 10.64 1.31 -19.18
CA ASN A 344 11.04 0.03 -19.74
C ASN A 344 11.84 -0.74 -18.67
N ILE A 345 11.23 -1.77 -18.11
CA ILE A 345 11.82 -2.53 -17.00
C ILE A 345 13.14 -3.20 -17.37
N ARG A 346 13.30 -3.66 -18.64
CA ARG A 346 14.52 -4.31 -19.11
C ARG A 346 15.67 -3.32 -19.24
N THR A 347 15.44 -2.14 -19.79
CA THR A 347 16.48 -1.14 -20.06
C THR A 347 16.64 -0.11 -18.93
N GLY A 348 15.67 0.03 -18.04
CA GLY A 348 15.61 1.09 -17.03
C GLY A 348 15.23 2.46 -17.58
N ALA A 349 14.95 2.59 -18.89
CA ALA A 349 14.64 3.85 -19.53
C ALA A 349 13.27 4.38 -19.09
N VAL A 350 13.23 5.64 -18.68
CA VAL A 350 12.01 6.37 -18.29
C VAL A 350 11.63 7.34 -19.39
N ARG A 351 10.33 7.39 -19.72
CA ARG A 351 9.76 8.35 -20.67
C ARG A 351 8.57 9.08 -20.08
N PHE A 352 8.62 10.40 -20.05
CA PHE A 352 7.46 11.23 -19.74
C PHE A 352 6.53 11.28 -20.95
N LEU A 353 5.24 11.17 -20.70
CA LEU A 353 4.24 11.28 -21.76
C LEU A 353 3.86 12.77 -21.96
N PRO A 354 3.54 13.18 -23.20
CA PRO A 354 3.07 14.53 -23.47
C PRO A 354 1.84 14.89 -22.61
N GLN A 355 1.64 16.17 -22.46
CA GLN A 355 0.46 16.74 -21.76
C GLN A 355 -0.81 16.56 -22.59
#